data_6c73c939bb16dfbd25c465085c076da3
#
_entry.id   6c73c939bb16dfbd25c465085c076da3
#
_cell.length_a   1.000
_cell.length_b   1.000
_cell.length_c   1.000
_cell.angle_alpha   90.00
_cell.angle_beta   90.00
_cell.angle_gamma   90.00
#
_symmetry.space_group_name_H-M   'P 1'
#
loop_
_entity.id
_entity.type
_entity.pdbx_description
1 polymer ?
#
loop_
_entity_poly.entity_id
_entity_poly.type
_entity_poly.pdbx_seq_one_letter_code
_entity_poly.pdbx_strand_id
1 'polypeptide(L)'
;MIYLQLFYTFFKIGLFGFGGGYAMLSMIQGEVVTRYGWVSSQEFTDIVAISQMTPGPIGINAATYVGFTSTGSVWGSIIATFAVVLPSFILMLTISKFFLKYQKHPVVESIFNGLRPAVVGLLASAALVDRKSTRLNSSHITRSRMPSSA
;
A
#
# COMPACT_ATOMS: atom_id res chain seq x y z
N MET A 1 -1.37 20.34 19.25
CA MET A 1 -2.10 19.06 19.36
C MET A 1 -2.18 18.28 18.03
N ILE A 2 -2.14 18.97 16.87
CA ILE A 2 -2.28 18.34 15.55
C ILE A 2 -1.23 17.26 15.26
N TYR A 3 0.03 17.48 15.63
CA TYR A 3 1.11 16.51 15.39
C TYR A 3 0.91 15.17 16.11
N LEU A 4 0.35 15.20 17.32
CA LEU A 4 0.08 14.00 18.09
C LEU A 4 -1.10 13.21 17.50
N GLN A 5 -2.13 13.91 17.04
CA GLN A 5 -3.26 13.32 16.34
C GLN A 5 -2.81 12.71 15.01
N LEU A 6 -1.97 13.43 14.26
CA LEU A 6 -1.37 12.98 13.01
C LEU A 6 -0.56 11.70 13.23
N PHE A 7 0.31 11.69 14.24
CA PHE A 7 1.11 10.53 14.59
C PHE A 7 0.22 9.32 14.93
N TYR A 8 -0.75 9.49 15.82
CA TYR A 8 -1.65 8.40 16.24
C TYR A 8 -2.47 7.84 15.07
N THR A 9 -2.99 8.74 14.23
CA THR A 9 -3.81 8.34 13.07
C THR A 9 -2.98 7.54 12.06
N PHE A 10 -1.80 8.02 11.67
CA PHE A 10 -0.95 7.33 10.73
C PHE A 10 -0.29 6.07 11.30
N PHE A 11 -0.01 6.04 12.60
CA PHE A 11 0.42 4.82 13.29
C PHE A 11 -0.66 3.74 13.23
N LYS A 12 -1.91 4.09 13.50
CA LYS A 12 -3.06 3.19 13.40
C LYS A 12 -3.24 2.67 11.95
N ILE A 13 -3.15 3.57 10.97
CA ILE A 13 -3.23 3.21 9.55
C ILE A 13 -2.08 2.26 9.18
N GLY A 14 -0.85 2.52 9.61
CA GLY A 14 0.30 1.66 9.38
C GLY A 14 0.18 0.28 10.03
N LEU A 15 -0.50 0.20 11.18
CA LEU A 15 -0.73 -1.06 11.89
C LEU A 15 -1.80 -1.93 11.21
N PHE A 16 -2.88 -1.32 10.72
CA PHE A 16 -4.03 -2.04 10.14
C PHE A 16 -4.05 -2.02 8.60
N GLY A 17 -3.15 -1.31 7.96
CA GLY A 17 -3.07 -1.16 6.50
C GLY A 17 -2.55 -2.41 5.77
N PHE A 18 -3.00 -3.59 6.17
CA PHE A 18 -2.68 -4.85 5.49
C PHE A 18 -3.45 -4.97 4.18
N GLY A 19 -2.77 -5.36 3.10
CA GLY A 19 -3.43 -5.73 1.85
C GLY A 19 -3.19 -4.82 0.67
N GLY A 20 -2.32 -3.81 0.79
CA GLY A 20 -1.87 -3.02 -0.35
C GLY A 20 -2.39 -1.59 -0.41
N GLY A 21 -1.91 -0.83 -1.40
CA GLY A 21 -2.05 0.62 -1.48
C GLY A 21 -3.49 1.14 -1.47
N TYR A 22 -4.41 0.49 -2.15
CA TYR A 22 -5.80 0.97 -2.25
C TYR A 22 -6.59 0.82 -0.94
N ALA A 23 -6.41 -0.28 -0.21
CA ALA A 23 -7.04 -0.47 1.09
C ALA A 23 -6.55 0.58 2.10
N MET A 24 -5.25 0.86 2.10
CA MET A 24 -4.65 1.91 2.92
C MET A 24 -5.17 3.30 2.56
N LEU A 25 -5.36 3.60 1.27
CA LEU A 25 -5.92 4.88 0.82
C LEU A 25 -7.34 5.11 1.34
N SER A 26 -8.20 4.08 1.34
CA SER A 26 -9.54 4.18 1.91
C SER A 26 -9.51 4.47 3.42
N MET A 27 -8.57 3.87 4.15
CA MET A 27 -8.38 4.16 5.58
C MET A 27 -7.89 5.60 5.80
N ILE A 28 -6.93 6.07 4.99
CA ILE A 28 -6.43 7.45 5.06
C ILE A 28 -7.58 8.42 4.79
N GLN A 29 -8.37 8.20 3.73
CA GLN A 29 -9.51 9.03 3.40
C GLN A 29 -10.53 9.11 4.54
N GLY A 30 -10.89 7.98 5.13
CA GLY A 30 -11.84 7.92 6.24
C GLY A 30 -11.38 8.72 7.46
N GLU A 31 -10.11 8.65 7.81
CA GLU A 31 -9.58 9.39 8.96
C GLU A 31 -9.36 10.88 8.62
N VAL A 32 -8.72 11.19 7.50
CA VAL A 32 -8.21 12.53 7.18
C VAL A 32 -9.30 13.44 6.61
N VAL A 33 -10.20 12.92 5.77
CA VAL A 33 -11.30 13.69 5.16
C VAL A 33 -12.55 13.62 6.03
N THR A 34 -13.00 12.39 6.36
CA THR A 34 -14.30 12.20 7.00
C THR A 34 -14.28 12.49 8.50
N ARG A 35 -13.24 12.03 9.21
CA ARG A 35 -13.18 12.13 10.67
C ARG A 35 -12.63 13.47 11.17
N TYR A 36 -11.50 13.88 10.62
CA TYR A 36 -10.79 15.08 11.07
C TYR A 36 -10.99 16.30 10.17
N GLY A 37 -11.37 16.12 8.91
CA GLY A 37 -11.54 17.21 7.96
C GLY A 37 -10.26 18.02 7.72
N TRP A 38 -9.08 17.39 7.85
CA TRP A 38 -7.80 18.06 7.63
C TRP A 38 -7.58 18.41 6.17
N VAL A 39 -8.17 17.63 5.27
CA VAL A 39 -8.06 17.79 3.83
C VAL A 39 -9.44 17.62 3.22
N SER A 40 -9.78 18.40 2.21
CA SER A 40 -11.02 18.23 1.47
C SER A 40 -11.00 16.97 0.60
N SER A 41 -12.16 16.47 0.18
CA SER A 41 -12.25 15.31 -0.70
C SER A 41 -11.55 15.54 -2.04
N GLN A 42 -11.60 16.77 -2.55
CA GLN A 42 -10.92 17.15 -3.81
C GLN A 42 -9.41 17.10 -3.64
N GLU A 43 -8.88 17.77 -2.62
CA GLU A 43 -7.44 17.75 -2.32
C GLU A 43 -6.92 16.35 -2.06
N PHE A 44 -7.71 15.49 -1.40
CA PHE A 44 -7.34 14.10 -1.20
C PHE A 44 -7.22 13.34 -2.52
N THR A 45 -8.11 13.60 -3.48
CA THR A 45 -8.04 12.99 -4.82
C THR A 45 -6.77 13.42 -5.55
N ASP A 46 -6.40 14.69 -5.45
CA ASP A 46 -5.16 15.22 -6.04
C ASP A 46 -3.92 14.59 -5.37
N ILE A 47 -3.93 14.45 -4.04
CA ILE A 47 -2.86 13.76 -3.29
C ILE A 47 -2.70 12.31 -3.76
N VAL A 48 -3.81 11.60 -3.98
CA VAL A 48 -3.78 10.22 -4.47
C VAL A 48 -3.19 10.16 -5.88
N ALA A 49 -3.60 11.07 -6.78
CA ALA A 49 -3.08 11.14 -8.14
C ALA A 49 -1.56 11.38 -8.14
N ILE A 50 -1.08 12.35 -7.38
CA ILE A 50 0.35 12.66 -7.24
C ILE A 50 1.10 11.47 -6.62
N SER A 51 0.52 10.82 -5.61
CA SER A 51 1.13 9.65 -4.96
C SER A 51 1.30 8.46 -5.90
N GLN A 52 0.42 8.29 -6.88
CA GLN A 52 0.53 7.26 -7.91
C GLN A 52 1.60 7.58 -8.97
N MET A 53 1.83 8.85 -9.24
CA MET A 53 2.89 9.30 -10.17
C MET A 53 4.28 9.29 -9.54
N THR A 54 4.36 9.37 -8.21
CA THR A 54 5.62 9.38 -7.47
C THR A 54 6.12 7.94 -7.27
N PRO A 55 7.37 7.61 -7.64
CA PRO A 55 7.90 6.28 -7.43
C PRO A 55 8.00 5.97 -5.92
N GLY A 56 7.37 4.87 -5.49
CA GLY A 56 7.37 4.43 -4.09
C GLY A 56 6.02 3.87 -3.62
N PRO A 57 5.93 3.44 -2.37
CA PRO A 57 4.69 2.95 -1.79
C PRO A 57 3.65 4.08 -1.68
N ILE A 58 2.52 3.92 -2.36
CA ILE A 58 1.45 4.94 -2.45
C ILE A 58 1.00 5.42 -1.05
N GLY A 59 0.87 4.52 -0.09
CA GLY A 59 0.47 4.88 1.28
C GLY A 59 1.48 5.76 2.01
N ILE A 60 2.77 5.58 1.78
CA ILE A 60 3.84 6.42 2.36
C ILE A 60 3.84 7.79 1.68
N ASN A 61 3.72 7.84 0.35
CA ASN A 61 3.64 9.09 -0.40
C ASN A 61 2.41 9.90 0.05
N ALA A 62 1.23 9.27 0.13
CA ALA A 62 0.02 9.91 0.61
C ALA A 62 0.17 10.43 2.06
N ALA A 63 0.79 9.67 2.96
CA ALA A 63 1.07 10.11 4.33
C ALA A 63 1.95 11.36 4.37
N THR A 64 2.98 11.41 3.55
CA THR A 64 3.89 12.56 3.43
C THR A 64 3.15 13.81 2.96
N TYR A 65 2.34 13.70 1.91
CA TYR A 65 1.55 14.81 1.38
C TYR A 65 0.47 15.28 2.35
N VAL A 66 -0.29 14.37 2.93
CA VAL A 66 -1.31 14.70 3.94
C VAL A 66 -0.66 15.38 5.15
N GLY A 67 0.48 14.88 5.60
CA GLY A 67 1.22 15.49 6.71
C GLY A 67 1.62 16.94 6.43
N PHE A 68 2.05 17.25 5.22
CA PHE A 68 2.35 18.61 4.80
C PHE A 68 1.10 19.47 4.69
N THR A 69 0.08 19.01 3.97
CA THR A 69 -1.14 19.78 3.70
C THR A 69 -1.90 20.10 4.98
N SER A 70 -1.98 19.15 5.93
CA SER A 70 -2.70 19.33 7.19
C SER A 70 -2.00 20.25 8.19
N THR A 71 -0.68 20.41 8.11
CA THR A 71 0.10 21.20 9.08
C THR A 71 0.74 22.45 8.47
N GLY A 72 0.83 22.54 7.13
CA GLY A 72 1.60 23.57 6.44
C GLY A 72 3.10 23.52 6.70
N SER A 73 3.61 22.41 7.24
CA SER A 73 4.99 22.28 7.69
C SER A 73 5.63 20.95 7.27
N VAL A 74 6.91 20.98 6.95
CA VAL A 74 7.72 19.79 6.68
C VAL A 74 7.74 18.81 7.86
N TRP A 75 7.63 19.31 9.09
CA TRP A 75 7.54 18.47 10.28
C TRP A 75 6.32 17.57 10.29
N GLY A 76 5.20 18.04 9.76
CA GLY A 76 4.00 17.20 9.59
C GLY A 76 4.25 16.01 8.66
N SER A 77 4.94 16.23 7.54
CA SER A 77 5.34 15.15 6.63
C SER A 77 6.23 14.12 7.31
N ILE A 78 7.24 14.58 8.03
CA ILE A 78 8.18 13.70 8.75
C ILE A 78 7.43 12.84 9.77
N ILE A 79 6.58 13.45 10.58
CA ILE A 79 5.83 12.76 11.64
C ILE A 79 4.85 11.76 11.04
N ALA A 80 4.09 12.12 9.99
CA ALA A 80 3.13 11.23 9.36
C ALA A 80 3.83 10.03 8.69
N THR A 81 4.91 10.28 7.96
CA THR A 81 5.70 9.24 7.28
C THR A 81 6.34 8.29 8.30
N PHE A 82 6.95 8.84 9.35
CA PHE A 82 7.55 8.04 10.41
C PHE A 82 6.49 7.19 11.13
N ALA A 83 5.33 7.77 11.43
CA ALA A 83 4.24 7.09 12.11
C ALA A 83 3.68 5.91 11.30
N VAL A 84 3.53 6.03 9.98
CA VAL A 84 3.01 4.94 9.14
C VAL A 84 4.01 3.80 8.96
N VAL A 85 5.30 4.07 8.97
CA VAL A 85 6.37 3.07 8.81
C VAL A 85 6.69 2.35 10.12
N LEU A 86 6.60 3.05 11.24
CA LEU A 86 7.04 2.57 12.55
C LEU A 86 6.38 1.25 12.99
N PRO A 87 5.05 1.04 12.90
CA PRO A 87 4.44 -0.22 13.30
C PRO A 87 4.91 -1.41 12.46
N SER A 88 5.04 -1.23 11.14
CA SER A 88 5.56 -2.28 10.24
C SER A 88 7.01 -2.62 10.58
N PHE A 89 7.83 -1.63 10.90
CA PHE A 89 9.22 -1.82 11.29
C PHE A 89 9.35 -2.58 12.61
N ILE A 90 8.58 -2.21 13.64
CA ILE A 90 8.56 -2.90 14.93
C ILE A 90 8.11 -4.35 14.76
N LEU A 91 7.06 -4.58 13.99
CA LEU A 91 6.48 -5.89 13.74
C LEU A 91 7.49 -6.79 13.01
N MET A 92 8.16 -6.25 11.99
CA MET A 92 9.19 -6.97 11.24
C MET A 92 10.39 -7.34 12.09
N LEU A 93 10.88 -6.43 12.94
CA LEU A 93 11.98 -6.71 13.87
C LEU A 93 11.60 -7.79 14.89
N THR A 94 10.38 -7.74 15.40
CA THR A 94 9.88 -8.71 16.39
C THR A 94 9.77 -10.10 15.75
N ILE A 95 9.14 -10.19 14.57
CA ILE A 95 9.02 -11.44 13.84
C ILE A 95 10.40 -11.99 13.45
N SER A 96 11.29 -11.15 12.97
CA SER A 96 12.65 -11.56 12.58
C SER A 96 13.42 -12.15 13.75
N LYS A 97 13.42 -11.50 14.91
CA LYS A 97 14.07 -12.04 16.13
C LYS A 97 13.47 -13.38 16.56
N PHE A 98 12.15 -13.47 16.53
CA PHE A 98 11.45 -14.70 16.87
C PHE A 98 11.75 -15.81 15.87
N PHE A 99 11.72 -15.50 14.59
CA PHE A 99 12.02 -16.44 13.50
C PHE A 99 13.46 -16.98 13.59
N LEU A 100 14.45 -16.10 13.77
CA LEU A 100 15.85 -16.52 13.89
C LEU A 100 16.09 -17.48 15.08
N LYS A 101 15.33 -17.29 16.16
CA LYS A 101 15.42 -18.18 17.34
C LYS A 101 14.81 -19.56 17.08
N TYR A 102 13.71 -19.62 16.33
CA TYR A 102 12.93 -20.84 16.14
C TYR A 102 13.02 -21.45 14.74
N GLN A 103 13.84 -20.90 13.83
CA GLN A 103 13.95 -21.35 12.43
C GLN A 103 14.31 -22.84 12.27
N LYS A 104 14.99 -23.45 13.26
CA LYS A 104 15.37 -24.86 13.26
C LYS A 104 14.31 -25.77 13.91
N HIS A 105 13.20 -25.22 14.36
CA HIS A 105 12.14 -26.02 14.97
C HIS A 105 11.36 -26.79 13.88
N PRO A 106 11.10 -28.11 14.05
CA PRO A 106 10.50 -28.94 13.00
C PRO A 106 9.12 -28.44 12.55
N VAL A 107 8.35 -27.81 13.42
CA VAL A 107 7.05 -27.22 13.09
C VAL A 107 7.22 -26.02 12.14
N VAL A 108 8.22 -25.18 12.35
CA VAL A 108 8.50 -24.02 11.51
C VAL A 108 8.95 -24.49 10.12
N GLU A 109 9.82 -25.48 10.06
CA GLU A 109 10.27 -26.08 8.81
C GLU A 109 9.11 -26.69 8.02
N SER A 110 8.21 -27.42 8.68
CA SER A 110 7.02 -28.00 8.05
C SER A 110 6.09 -26.92 7.47
N ILE A 111 5.87 -25.82 8.20
CA ILE A 111 5.05 -24.68 7.73
C ILE A 111 5.67 -24.08 6.46
N PHE A 112 6.98 -23.83 6.45
CA PHE A 112 7.66 -23.27 5.28
C PHE A 112 7.69 -24.22 4.09
N ASN A 113 7.81 -25.51 4.31
CA ASN A 113 7.75 -26.53 3.25
C ASN A 113 6.38 -26.57 2.57
N GLY A 114 5.29 -26.29 3.31
CA GLY A 114 3.94 -26.11 2.73
C GLY A 114 3.72 -24.75 2.08
N LEU A 115 4.29 -23.68 2.66
CA LEU A 115 4.07 -22.32 2.17
C LEU A 115 4.80 -22.02 0.85
N ARG A 116 6.01 -22.54 0.67
CA ARG A 116 6.82 -22.33 -0.54
C ARG A 116 6.10 -22.73 -1.83
N PRO A 117 5.57 -23.96 -1.97
CA PRO A 117 4.85 -24.35 -3.19
C PRO A 117 3.55 -23.57 -3.36
N ALA A 118 2.86 -23.19 -2.27
CA ALA A 118 1.65 -22.38 -2.34
C ALA A 118 1.93 -20.98 -2.92
N VAL A 119 2.99 -20.31 -2.47
CA VAL A 119 3.41 -19.01 -3.00
C VAL A 119 3.80 -19.10 -4.49
N VAL A 120 4.55 -20.15 -4.87
CA VAL A 120 4.90 -20.38 -6.28
C VAL A 120 3.65 -20.59 -7.14
N GLY A 121 2.67 -21.35 -6.64
CA GLY A 121 1.39 -21.57 -7.30
C GLY A 121 0.59 -20.27 -7.50
N LEU A 122 0.55 -19.40 -6.47
CA LEU A 122 -0.10 -18.10 -6.55
C LEU A 122 0.58 -17.17 -7.56
N LEU A 123 1.91 -17.12 -7.57
CA LEU A 123 2.67 -16.32 -8.54
C LEU A 123 2.46 -16.82 -9.98
N ALA A 124 2.48 -18.14 -10.19
CA ALA A 124 2.20 -18.73 -11.50
C ALA A 124 0.76 -18.43 -11.96
N SER A 125 -0.22 -18.52 -11.08
CA SER A 125 -1.61 -18.16 -11.36
C SER A 125 -1.75 -16.70 -11.74
N ALA A 126 -1.13 -15.78 -11.01
CA ALA A 126 -1.14 -14.35 -11.31
C ALA A 126 -0.52 -14.06 -12.69
N ALA A 127 0.61 -14.67 -13.00
CA ALA A 127 1.29 -14.52 -14.30
C ALA A 127 0.43 -15.04 -15.47
N LEU A 128 -0.32 -16.13 -15.28
CA LEU A 128 -1.23 -16.66 -16.29
C LEU A 128 -2.43 -15.73 -16.54
N VAL A 129 -2.98 -15.15 -15.48
CA VAL A 129 -4.09 -14.20 -15.57
C VAL A 129 -3.66 -12.92 -16.30
N ASP A 130 -2.51 -12.38 -15.94
CA ASP A 130 -1.95 -11.18 -16.58
C ASP A 130 -1.67 -11.40 -18.07
N ARG A 131 -1.10 -12.55 -18.44
CA ARG A 131 -0.88 -12.92 -19.84
C ARG A 131 -2.18 -13.02 -20.64
N LYS A 132 -3.26 -13.51 -20.02
CA LYS A 132 -4.59 -13.60 -20.67
C LYS A 132 -5.16 -12.19 -20.87
N SER A 133 -5.07 -11.32 -19.89
CA SER A 133 -5.51 -9.92 -19.96
C SER A 133 -4.77 -9.15 -21.06
N THR A 134 -3.47 -9.28 -21.15
CA THR A 134 -2.64 -8.64 -22.18
C THR A 134 -3.02 -9.10 -23.60
N ARG A 135 -3.28 -10.39 -23.80
CA ARG A 135 -3.72 -10.93 -25.10
C ARG A 135 -5.09 -10.38 -25.52
N LEU A 136 -6.05 -10.31 -24.60
CA LEU A 136 -7.39 -9.76 -24.87
C LEU A 136 -7.30 -8.29 -25.27
N ASN A 137 -6.49 -7.50 -24.56
CA ASN A 137 -6.31 -6.08 -24.87
C ASN A 137 -5.65 -5.87 -26.25
N SER A 138 -4.65 -6.67 -26.59
CA SER A 138 -4.02 -6.62 -27.92
C SER A 138 -4.99 -6.97 -29.06
N SER A 139 -5.90 -7.93 -28.86
CA SER A 139 -6.89 -8.30 -29.88
C SER A 139 -7.92 -7.19 -30.13
N HIS A 140 -8.30 -6.43 -29.10
CA HIS A 140 -9.17 -5.27 -29.24
C HIS A 140 -8.54 -4.13 -30.03
N ILE A 141 -7.27 -3.84 -29.79
CA ILE A 141 -6.51 -2.80 -30.50
C ILE A 141 -6.36 -3.14 -31.98
N THR A 142 -6.11 -4.41 -32.30
CA THR A 142 -5.96 -4.87 -33.69
C THR A 142 -7.29 -4.78 -34.46
N ARG A 143 -8.41 -5.10 -33.79
CA ARG A 143 -9.74 -5.04 -34.38
C ARG A 143 -10.23 -3.61 -34.67
N SER A 144 -9.85 -2.65 -33.82
CA SER A 144 -10.18 -1.23 -34.02
C SER A 144 -9.39 -0.54 -35.13
N ARG A 145 -8.29 -1.16 -35.60
CA ARG A 145 -7.44 -0.64 -36.68
C ARG A 145 -7.77 -1.23 -38.07
N MET A 146 -8.68 -2.18 -38.17
CA MET A 146 -9.13 -2.64 -39.49
C MET A 146 -10.04 -1.57 -40.14
N PRO A 147 -9.68 -1.02 -41.31
CA PRO A 147 -10.58 -0.12 -42.04
C PRO A 147 -11.84 -0.88 -42.38
N SER A 148 -13.00 -0.26 -42.14
CA SER A 148 -14.25 -0.78 -42.64
C SER A 148 -14.15 -0.75 -44.17
N SER A 149 -14.00 -1.92 -44.77
CA SER A 149 -14.14 -2.07 -46.21
C SER A 149 -15.56 -1.69 -46.60
N ALA A 150 -15.68 -0.53 -47.26
CA ALA A 150 -16.89 -0.13 -47.95
C ALA A 150 -17.19 -1.11 -49.10
#